data_d647684c1269a0237a8b63c90d292923
#
_entry.id   d647684c1269a0237a8b63c90d292923
#
_cell.length_a   1.000
_cell.length_b   1.000
_cell.length_c   1.000
_cell.angle_alpha   90.00
_cell.angle_beta   90.00
_cell.angle_gamma   90.00
#
_symmetry.space_group_name_H-M   'P 1'
#
loop_
_entity.id
_entity.type
_entity.pdbx_description
1 polymer ?
#
loop_
_entity_poly.entity_id
_entity_poly.type
_entity_poly.pdbx_seq_one_letter_code
_entity_poly.pdbx_strand_id
1 'polypeptide(L)'
;MAIDLSKYGISGTTEIVHNPSYEALFAEETKAGLTGYEVGQVTELGAVNVMTGIYTGRSPKDKYIVMDENSKDTVWWTSEGYKNDNHPMSEDVWAQVKKLAVSELCNKRLFVVDAFCGANKDTRMAVRFIVEVAWQAHFIKNMFIQPSEEELKSFEPDFVVYNASKAKVENYKELGLNSETCVAFNITSREQVIINTWYGGEMKKGMFSMMNYYLPLKGIAAMHCSANTDMNGENTAIFFGLSGTGKTTLSTDPKRKLIGDDEHGWDNKGVFNFEGGCYAKVIKLDKESEPDIYNAIRRDALLENVTVDAQGKIDFNDKSVTENTRVSYPIYHINNIVRPESQGPAAKQVIFLSADAFGVLPPVSILDPEQTKYYFLSGFTAKLAGTERGITEPTPTFSACFGQAFLELHPTKYAEELVKKMKKSGAKAYLVNTGWNGTGKRISIRDTRGIIDAILNHSIDSAPTKTIPYFNFVVPTKLEGVDTHILDPRDTYADASQWEEKAKDLAARFIKNFKKYESNRAGKALVKAGPQL
;
A
#
# COMPACT_ATOMS: atom_id res chain seq x y z
N MET A 1 -7.46 33.73 -0.62
CA MET A 1 -6.70 34.32 -1.74
C MET A 1 -6.89 33.45 -2.95
N ALA A 2 -7.00 34.04 -4.15
CA ALA A 2 -7.02 33.24 -5.39
C ALA A 2 -5.64 32.57 -5.56
N ILE A 3 -5.63 31.29 -5.95
CA ILE A 3 -4.39 30.58 -6.23
C ILE A 3 -3.79 31.11 -7.52
N ASP A 4 -2.52 31.46 -7.49
CA ASP A 4 -1.75 31.85 -8.66
C ASP A 4 -0.98 30.62 -9.19
N LEU A 5 -1.43 30.10 -10.35
CA LEU A 5 -0.78 28.97 -11.01
C LEU A 5 0.38 29.39 -11.93
N SER A 6 0.57 30.70 -12.17
CA SER A 6 1.65 31.20 -13.03
C SER A 6 3.04 30.84 -12.49
N LYS A 7 3.19 30.77 -11.18
CA LYS A 7 4.42 30.33 -10.52
C LYS A 7 4.82 28.88 -10.84
N TYR A 8 3.87 28.08 -11.32
CA TYR A 8 4.09 26.71 -11.79
C TYR A 8 4.23 26.63 -13.32
N GLY A 9 4.24 27.78 -14.00
CA GLY A 9 4.30 27.84 -15.46
C GLY A 9 2.96 27.63 -16.17
N ILE A 10 1.85 27.52 -15.41
CA ILE A 10 0.51 27.31 -15.95
C ILE A 10 -0.14 28.67 -16.20
N SER A 11 -0.49 28.95 -17.46
CA SER A 11 -1.07 30.21 -17.90
C SER A 11 -2.42 30.00 -18.60
N GLY A 12 -3.19 31.10 -18.74
CA GLY A 12 -4.46 31.08 -19.47
C GLY A 12 -5.57 30.27 -18.79
N THR A 13 -5.44 29.99 -17.50
CA THR A 13 -6.46 29.26 -16.75
C THR A 13 -7.78 30.03 -16.76
N THR A 14 -8.85 29.39 -17.23
CA THR A 14 -10.18 30.04 -17.35
C THR A 14 -10.92 30.07 -16.02
N GLU A 15 -10.74 29.05 -15.18
CA GLU A 15 -11.30 28.95 -13.83
C GLU A 15 -10.49 27.96 -13.01
N ILE A 16 -10.33 28.24 -11.72
CA ILE A 16 -9.75 27.32 -10.74
C ILE A 16 -10.84 26.93 -9.75
N VAL A 17 -11.17 25.64 -9.71
CA VAL A 17 -12.04 25.06 -8.68
C VAL A 17 -11.15 24.55 -7.55
N HIS A 18 -11.06 25.32 -6.47
CA HIS A 18 -10.15 25.07 -5.36
C HIS A 18 -10.86 24.33 -4.22
N ASN A 19 -10.33 23.19 -3.82
CA ASN A 19 -10.84 22.34 -2.73
C ASN A 19 -12.37 22.20 -2.73
N PRO A 20 -12.98 21.72 -3.84
CA PRO A 20 -14.42 21.61 -3.95
C PRO A 20 -15.01 20.69 -2.88
N SER A 21 -16.24 21.01 -2.45
CA SER A 21 -17.02 20.13 -1.57
C SER A 21 -17.41 18.84 -2.29
N TYR A 22 -17.81 17.81 -1.55
CA TYR A 22 -18.35 16.57 -2.14
C TYR A 22 -19.58 16.83 -3.00
N GLU A 23 -20.44 17.76 -2.58
CA GLU A 23 -21.62 18.15 -3.36
C GLU A 23 -21.23 18.78 -4.72
N ALA A 24 -20.24 19.69 -4.70
CA ALA A 24 -19.72 20.31 -5.93
C ALA A 24 -19.06 19.28 -6.84
N LEU A 25 -18.27 18.34 -6.29
CA LEU A 25 -17.63 17.27 -7.06
C LEU A 25 -18.66 16.33 -7.69
N PHE A 26 -19.69 15.95 -6.95
CA PHE A 26 -20.77 15.13 -7.47
C PHE A 26 -21.47 15.81 -8.65
N ALA A 27 -21.78 17.10 -8.53
CA ALA A 27 -22.38 17.86 -9.61
C ALA A 27 -21.45 17.94 -10.85
N GLU A 28 -20.15 18.13 -10.64
CA GLU A 28 -19.16 18.24 -11.71
C GLU A 28 -18.94 16.91 -12.46
N GLU A 29 -18.83 15.80 -11.74
CA GLU A 29 -18.51 14.50 -12.33
C GLU A 29 -19.72 13.77 -12.94
N THR A 30 -20.93 14.25 -12.67
CA THR A 30 -22.18 13.67 -13.19
C THR A 30 -22.96 14.61 -14.11
N LYS A 31 -22.46 15.82 -14.39
CA LYS A 31 -23.15 16.80 -15.23
C LYS A 31 -23.31 16.34 -16.68
N ALA A 32 -24.35 16.84 -17.34
CA ALA A 32 -24.55 16.59 -18.75
C ALA A 32 -23.42 17.20 -19.61
N GLY A 33 -23.14 16.57 -20.73
CA GLY A 33 -22.12 17.05 -21.69
C GLY A 33 -20.70 16.53 -21.44
N LEU A 34 -20.44 15.80 -20.36
CA LEU A 34 -19.18 15.08 -20.17
C LEU A 34 -19.08 13.94 -21.19
N THR A 35 -17.85 13.63 -21.62
CA THR A 35 -17.57 12.57 -22.60
C THR A 35 -16.39 11.72 -22.16
N GLY A 36 -16.32 10.50 -22.70
CA GLY A 36 -15.21 9.58 -22.45
C GLY A 36 -15.05 9.25 -20.96
N TYR A 37 -13.82 9.26 -20.50
CA TYR A 37 -13.47 8.88 -19.12
C TYR A 37 -13.74 9.98 -18.06
N GLU A 38 -14.25 11.14 -18.47
CA GLU A 38 -14.69 12.16 -17.51
C GLU A 38 -16.07 11.85 -16.91
N VAL A 39 -16.84 10.98 -17.56
CA VAL A 39 -18.22 10.67 -17.18
C VAL A 39 -18.26 9.85 -15.89
N GLY A 40 -18.92 10.38 -14.88
CA GLY A 40 -19.31 9.66 -13.68
C GLY A 40 -20.73 9.12 -13.78
N GLN A 41 -20.93 7.85 -13.48
CA GLN A 41 -22.24 7.20 -13.45
C GLN A 41 -22.69 7.00 -12.01
N VAL A 42 -23.86 7.52 -11.66
CA VAL A 42 -24.44 7.32 -10.33
C VAL A 42 -24.93 5.88 -10.21
N THR A 43 -24.58 5.20 -9.12
CA THR A 43 -24.98 3.83 -8.85
C THR A 43 -26.17 3.74 -7.89
N GLU A 44 -26.78 2.56 -7.82
CA GLU A 44 -27.88 2.25 -6.88
C GLU A 44 -27.52 2.47 -5.40
N LEU A 45 -26.23 2.39 -5.06
CA LEU A 45 -25.72 2.65 -3.72
C LEU A 45 -25.42 4.13 -3.43
N GLY A 46 -25.58 5.01 -4.43
CA GLY A 46 -25.33 6.44 -4.30
C GLY A 46 -23.88 6.87 -4.60
N ALA A 47 -22.95 5.94 -4.65
CA ALA A 47 -21.58 6.20 -5.10
C ALA A 47 -21.52 6.43 -6.61
N VAL A 48 -20.57 7.24 -7.06
CA VAL A 48 -20.29 7.44 -8.48
C VAL A 48 -19.26 6.41 -8.94
N ASN A 49 -19.48 5.83 -10.12
CA ASN A 49 -18.51 4.97 -10.79
C ASN A 49 -17.89 5.69 -11.99
N VAL A 50 -16.58 5.56 -12.14
CA VAL A 50 -15.81 6.13 -13.26
C VAL A 50 -14.95 5.06 -13.92
N MET A 51 -14.58 5.30 -15.18
CA MET A 51 -13.63 4.47 -15.90
C MET A 51 -12.28 5.17 -16.00
N THR A 52 -11.19 4.45 -15.74
CA THR A 52 -9.84 5.01 -15.73
C THR A 52 -9.08 4.80 -17.06
N GLY A 53 -9.77 4.36 -18.09
CA GLY A 53 -9.20 4.17 -19.42
C GLY A 53 -8.40 2.89 -19.56
N ILE A 54 -7.34 2.95 -20.36
CA ILE A 54 -6.49 1.77 -20.63
C ILE A 54 -5.69 1.30 -19.41
N TYR A 55 -5.46 2.20 -18.46
CA TYR A 55 -4.76 1.88 -17.20
C TYR A 55 -5.78 1.69 -16.08
N THR A 56 -5.99 0.45 -15.70
CA THR A 56 -6.83 0.06 -14.56
C THR A 56 -6.03 -0.27 -13.29
N GLY A 57 -4.75 0.05 -13.33
CA GLY A 57 -3.77 -0.09 -12.25
C GLY A 57 -2.57 0.83 -12.52
N ARG A 58 -1.63 0.83 -11.58
CA ARG A 58 -0.37 1.57 -11.75
C ARG A 58 0.47 1.00 -12.89
N SER A 59 1.35 1.83 -13.43
CA SER A 59 2.31 1.45 -14.46
C SER A 59 3.76 1.52 -13.93
N PRO A 60 4.26 0.49 -13.23
CA PRO A 60 5.59 0.51 -12.63
C PRO A 60 6.72 0.68 -13.64
N LYS A 61 6.53 0.20 -14.86
CA LYS A 61 7.52 0.32 -15.96
C LYS A 61 7.69 1.76 -16.45
N ASP A 62 6.71 2.61 -16.17
CA ASP A 62 6.70 4.03 -16.60
C ASP A 62 6.99 4.97 -15.42
N LYS A 63 7.43 4.43 -14.27
CA LYS A 63 7.87 5.19 -13.11
C LYS A 63 9.33 5.60 -13.26
N TYR A 64 9.61 6.89 -13.02
CA TYR A 64 10.96 7.47 -13.10
C TYR A 64 11.22 8.39 -11.91
N ILE A 65 12.50 8.45 -11.52
CA ILE A 65 12.99 9.40 -10.52
C ILE A 65 14.14 10.17 -11.14
N VAL A 66 14.13 11.48 -10.99
CA VAL A 66 15.23 12.33 -11.50
C VAL A 66 16.51 11.99 -10.75
N MET A 67 17.56 11.67 -11.51
CA MET A 67 18.90 11.43 -10.98
C MET A 67 19.68 12.73 -11.04
N ASP A 68 19.86 13.37 -9.91
CA ASP A 68 20.62 14.59 -9.73
C ASP A 68 21.66 14.45 -8.58
N GLU A 69 22.34 15.51 -8.25
CA GLU A 69 23.36 15.50 -7.19
C GLU A 69 22.83 15.09 -5.81
N ASN A 70 21.54 15.31 -5.52
CA ASN A 70 20.94 14.96 -4.24
C ASN A 70 20.40 13.53 -4.21
N SER A 71 19.90 13.02 -5.33
CA SER A 71 19.24 11.72 -5.41
C SER A 71 20.16 10.57 -5.79
N LYS A 72 21.24 10.84 -6.54
CA LYS A 72 22.13 9.82 -7.13
C LYS A 72 22.68 8.80 -6.11
N ASP A 73 23.02 9.27 -4.91
CA ASP A 73 23.64 8.45 -3.85
C ASP A 73 22.67 7.97 -2.78
N THR A 74 21.41 8.42 -2.82
CA THR A 74 20.41 8.10 -1.80
C THR A 74 19.33 7.15 -2.30
N VAL A 75 18.89 7.28 -3.55
CA VAL A 75 17.86 6.43 -4.13
C VAL A 75 18.39 5.04 -4.42
N TRP A 76 17.57 4.05 -4.13
CA TRP A 76 17.83 2.65 -4.45
C TRP A 76 17.47 2.37 -5.92
N TRP A 77 18.41 2.63 -6.81
CA TRP A 77 18.22 2.53 -8.26
C TRP A 77 18.10 1.10 -8.75
N THR A 78 17.28 0.88 -9.79
CA THR A 78 17.30 -0.37 -10.53
C THR A 78 18.68 -0.61 -11.16
N SER A 79 19.14 -1.87 -11.14
CA SER A 79 20.44 -2.27 -11.68
C SER A 79 20.36 -3.67 -12.28
N GLU A 80 21.43 -4.11 -12.96
CA GLU A 80 21.50 -5.47 -13.47
C GLU A 80 21.45 -6.52 -12.34
N GLY A 81 22.09 -6.23 -11.21
CA GLY A 81 22.11 -7.13 -10.05
C GLY A 81 20.84 -7.09 -9.22
N TYR A 82 20.00 -6.07 -9.39
CA TYR A 82 18.78 -5.89 -8.62
C TYR A 82 17.74 -5.07 -9.39
N LYS A 83 16.70 -5.74 -9.86
CA LYS A 83 15.60 -5.07 -10.57
C LYS A 83 14.57 -4.52 -9.59
N ASN A 84 14.24 -3.23 -9.75
CA ASN A 84 13.16 -2.54 -9.06
C ASN A 84 12.54 -1.48 -9.98
N ASP A 85 11.56 -0.72 -9.47
CA ASP A 85 10.81 0.26 -10.26
C ASP A 85 11.40 1.68 -10.20
N ASN A 86 12.57 1.87 -9.58
CA ASN A 86 13.22 3.17 -9.49
C ASN A 86 14.13 3.40 -10.71
N HIS A 87 13.50 3.74 -11.85
CA HIS A 87 14.21 4.01 -13.08
C HIS A 87 14.78 5.43 -13.07
N PRO A 88 16.06 5.63 -13.38
CA PRO A 88 16.64 6.97 -13.41
C PRO A 88 16.14 7.78 -14.62
N MET A 89 15.96 9.07 -14.40
CA MET A 89 15.64 10.06 -15.44
C MET A 89 16.64 11.21 -15.35
N SER A 90 17.16 11.66 -16.48
CA SER A 90 18.03 12.84 -16.50
C SER A 90 17.24 14.12 -16.23
N GLU A 91 17.92 15.16 -15.77
CA GLU A 91 17.33 16.49 -15.56
C GLU A 91 16.79 17.09 -16.87
N ASP A 92 17.46 16.84 -18.01
CA ASP A 92 17.01 17.30 -19.33
C ASP A 92 15.70 16.63 -19.76
N VAL A 93 15.55 15.31 -19.55
CA VAL A 93 14.31 14.59 -19.85
C VAL A 93 13.20 15.04 -18.89
N TRP A 94 13.49 15.22 -17.62
CA TRP A 94 12.55 15.78 -16.65
C TRP A 94 12.02 17.14 -17.11
N ALA A 95 12.90 18.06 -17.53
CA ALA A 95 12.48 19.37 -18.01
C ALA A 95 11.49 19.27 -19.18
N GLN A 96 11.71 18.32 -20.10
CA GLN A 96 10.83 18.11 -21.25
C GLN A 96 9.48 17.51 -20.86
N VAL A 97 9.43 16.49 -20.02
CA VAL A 97 8.17 15.88 -19.58
C VAL A 97 7.36 16.83 -18.68
N LYS A 98 8.03 17.61 -17.83
CA LYS A 98 7.38 18.65 -17.04
C LYS A 98 6.78 19.73 -17.93
N LYS A 99 7.52 20.21 -18.93
CA LYS A 99 7.01 21.20 -19.90
C LYS A 99 5.77 20.70 -20.64
N LEU A 100 5.76 19.42 -21.03
CA LEU A 100 4.62 18.79 -21.67
C LEU A 100 3.39 18.77 -20.73
N ALA A 101 3.56 18.33 -19.50
CA ALA A 101 2.48 18.31 -18.52
C ALA A 101 1.94 19.71 -18.20
N VAL A 102 2.81 20.69 -18.02
CA VAL A 102 2.43 22.08 -17.78
C VAL A 102 1.69 22.67 -18.99
N SER A 103 2.14 22.38 -20.21
CA SER A 103 1.46 22.82 -21.45
C SER A 103 0.05 22.26 -21.56
N GLU A 104 -0.15 20.98 -21.20
CA GLU A 104 -1.48 20.35 -21.17
C GLU A 104 -2.42 21.06 -20.20
N LEU A 105 -1.90 21.51 -19.06
CA LEU A 105 -2.68 22.18 -18.01
C LEU A 105 -2.96 23.67 -18.29
N CYS A 106 -2.38 24.26 -19.33
CA CYS A 106 -2.64 25.65 -19.72
C CYS A 106 -3.98 25.82 -20.47
N ASN A 107 -4.52 27.04 -20.44
CA ASN A 107 -5.68 27.48 -21.22
C ASN A 107 -6.96 26.68 -20.99
N LYS A 108 -7.19 26.22 -19.79
CA LYS A 108 -8.39 25.44 -19.43
C LYS A 108 -8.83 25.66 -17.98
N ARG A 109 -9.98 25.11 -17.67
CA ARG A 109 -10.50 25.00 -16.30
C ARG A 109 -9.78 23.88 -15.58
N LEU A 110 -9.35 24.12 -14.34
CA LEU A 110 -8.60 23.19 -13.53
C LEU A 110 -9.21 23.02 -12.15
N PHE A 111 -9.01 21.82 -11.59
CA PHE A 111 -9.27 21.54 -10.19
C PHE A 111 -7.93 21.56 -9.43
N VAL A 112 -7.88 22.32 -8.36
CA VAL A 112 -6.71 22.35 -7.46
C VAL A 112 -7.15 21.87 -6.11
N VAL A 113 -6.55 20.79 -5.65
CA VAL A 113 -6.82 20.23 -4.32
C VAL A 113 -5.56 20.33 -3.48
N ASP A 114 -5.66 21.09 -2.40
CA ASP A 114 -4.65 21.19 -1.37
C ASP A 114 -4.99 20.22 -0.25
N ALA A 115 -4.07 19.34 0.10
CA ALA A 115 -4.30 18.30 1.09
C ALA A 115 -3.00 17.93 1.82
N PHE A 116 -3.12 17.15 2.89
CA PHE A 116 -1.97 16.63 3.62
C PHE A 116 -1.80 15.13 3.41
N CYS A 117 -0.54 14.71 3.29
CA CYS A 117 -0.13 13.32 3.39
C CYS A 117 0.52 13.12 4.76
N GLY A 118 -0.14 12.35 5.64
CA GLY A 118 0.28 12.13 7.02
C GLY A 118 -0.58 12.83 8.07
N ALA A 119 -1.07 12.07 9.04
CA ALA A 119 -1.91 12.60 10.12
C ALA A 119 -1.12 13.34 11.22
N ASN A 120 0.18 13.07 11.34
CA ASN A 120 1.03 13.78 12.29
C ASN A 120 1.41 15.16 11.74
N LYS A 121 0.93 16.19 12.40
CA LYS A 121 1.16 17.60 12.00
C LYS A 121 2.63 18.01 11.93
N ASP A 122 3.50 17.37 12.71
CA ASP A 122 4.94 17.69 12.75
C ASP A 122 5.71 17.13 11.54
N THR A 123 5.16 16.12 10.85
CA THR A 123 5.87 15.38 9.79
C THR A 123 5.07 15.24 8.52
N ARG A 124 3.83 15.72 8.50
CA ARG A 124 2.97 15.68 7.31
C ARG A 124 3.58 16.48 6.15
N MET A 125 3.28 16.04 4.95
CA MET A 125 3.63 16.74 3.72
C MET A 125 2.40 17.47 3.18
N ALA A 126 2.51 18.78 2.98
CA ALA A 126 1.49 19.58 2.31
C ALA A 126 1.62 19.39 0.80
N VAL A 127 0.57 18.92 0.15
CA VAL A 127 0.59 18.58 -1.28
C VAL A 127 -0.46 19.39 -2.02
N ARG A 128 -0.05 20.01 -3.12
CA ARG A 128 -0.95 20.64 -4.07
C ARG A 128 -1.11 19.76 -5.31
N PHE A 129 -2.31 19.31 -5.56
CA PHE A 129 -2.66 18.55 -6.76
C PHE A 129 -3.32 19.46 -7.78
N ILE A 130 -2.81 19.46 -9.01
CA ILE A 130 -3.36 20.21 -10.13
C ILE A 130 -3.85 19.19 -11.15
N VAL A 131 -5.17 19.10 -11.34
CA VAL A 131 -5.81 18.08 -12.17
C VAL A 131 -6.85 18.70 -13.12
N GLU A 132 -7.10 18.03 -14.25
CA GLU A 132 -8.07 18.46 -15.27
C GLU A 132 -9.45 17.84 -15.06
N VAL A 133 -9.57 16.77 -14.30
CA VAL A 133 -10.73 15.89 -14.25
C VAL A 133 -11.37 15.93 -12.86
N ALA A 134 -12.68 16.18 -12.82
CA ALA A 134 -13.42 16.34 -11.56
C ALA A 134 -13.29 15.11 -10.63
N TRP A 135 -13.47 13.90 -11.16
CA TRP A 135 -13.39 12.70 -10.32
C TRP A 135 -11.97 12.39 -9.82
N GLN A 136 -10.92 12.89 -10.49
CA GLN A 136 -9.55 12.82 -9.93
C GLN A 136 -9.44 13.72 -8.69
N ALA A 137 -10.05 14.89 -8.70
CA ALA A 137 -10.15 15.73 -7.51
C ALA A 137 -10.95 15.05 -6.38
N HIS A 138 -12.02 14.32 -6.73
CA HIS A 138 -12.79 13.52 -5.80
C HIS A 138 -11.94 12.39 -5.18
N PHE A 139 -11.17 11.67 -5.99
CA PHE A 139 -10.23 10.65 -5.52
C PHE A 139 -9.23 11.23 -4.51
N ILE A 140 -8.64 12.39 -4.81
CA ILE A 140 -7.71 13.07 -3.91
C ILE A 140 -8.42 13.44 -2.59
N LYS A 141 -9.63 13.97 -2.66
CA LYS A 141 -10.41 14.33 -1.49
C LYS A 141 -10.69 13.13 -0.59
N ASN A 142 -10.93 11.95 -1.16
CA ASN A 142 -11.13 10.71 -0.40
C ASN A 142 -9.83 10.20 0.21
N MET A 143 -8.72 10.29 -0.52
CA MET A 143 -7.49 9.57 -0.15
C MET A 143 -6.49 10.37 0.67
N PHE A 144 -6.58 11.70 0.68
CA PHE A 144 -5.68 12.57 1.42
C PHE A 144 -6.41 13.30 2.55
N ILE A 145 -5.65 13.72 3.54
CA ILE A 145 -6.19 14.41 4.71
C ILE A 145 -6.55 15.84 4.32
N GLN A 146 -7.81 16.20 4.51
CA GLN A 146 -8.30 17.52 4.15
C GLN A 146 -7.89 18.57 5.16
N PRO A 147 -7.34 19.71 4.74
CA PRO A 147 -7.08 20.85 5.60
C PRO A 147 -8.39 21.43 6.15
N SER A 148 -8.32 21.99 7.35
CA SER A 148 -9.38 22.87 7.86
C SER A 148 -9.44 24.17 7.05
N GLU A 149 -10.54 24.91 7.18
CA GLU A 149 -10.66 26.24 6.55
C GLU A 149 -9.55 27.20 6.97
N GLU A 150 -9.13 27.12 8.24
CA GLU A 150 -8.04 27.95 8.75
C GLU A 150 -6.68 27.53 8.16
N GLU A 151 -6.43 26.24 8.06
CA GLU A 151 -5.20 25.72 7.44
C GLU A 151 -5.13 26.08 5.93
N LEU A 152 -6.26 26.12 5.22
CA LEU A 152 -6.29 26.53 3.81
C LEU A 152 -5.91 28.00 3.59
N LYS A 153 -6.20 28.89 4.55
CA LYS A 153 -5.85 30.33 4.43
C LYS A 153 -4.34 30.56 4.35
N SER A 154 -3.56 29.71 4.99
CA SER A 154 -2.09 29.78 5.06
C SER A 154 -1.39 28.59 4.39
N PHE A 155 -2.10 27.86 3.53
CA PHE A 155 -1.57 26.66 2.91
C PHE A 155 -0.44 27.00 1.94
N GLU A 156 0.73 26.46 2.19
CA GLU A 156 1.87 26.45 1.27
C GLU A 156 2.28 25.00 1.00
N PRO A 157 2.33 24.55 -0.26
CA PRO A 157 2.66 23.18 -0.58
C PRO A 157 4.16 22.90 -0.40
N ASP A 158 4.46 21.77 0.24
CA ASP A 158 5.80 21.16 0.23
C ASP A 158 6.07 20.41 -1.07
N PHE A 159 5.00 19.90 -1.70
CA PHE A 159 5.08 19.07 -2.88
C PHE A 159 3.94 19.41 -3.87
N VAL A 160 4.24 19.37 -5.17
CA VAL A 160 3.26 19.68 -6.22
C VAL A 160 3.11 18.51 -7.18
N VAL A 161 1.87 18.12 -7.47
CA VAL A 161 1.53 17.07 -8.44
C VAL A 161 0.84 17.69 -9.65
N TYR A 162 1.45 17.52 -10.81
CA TYR A 162 0.90 17.90 -12.12
C TYR A 162 0.31 16.67 -12.80
N ASN A 163 -1.00 16.55 -12.82
CA ASN A 163 -1.68 15.43 -13.43
C ASN A 163 -2.23 15.82 -14.82
N ALA A 164 -1.47 15.46 -15.85
CA ALA A 164 -1.79 15.70 -17.26
C ALA A 164 -2.24 14.40 -17.94
N SER A 165 -3.30 13.77 -17.43
CA SER A 165 -3.79 12.47 -17.90
C SER A 165 -4.12 12.42 -19.39
N LYS A 166 -4.50 13.54 -19.98
CA LYS A 166 -4.90 13.66 -21.40
C LYS A 166 -3.71 13.81 -22.35
N ALA A 167 -2.52 14.14 -21.82
CA ALA A 167 -1.31 14.28 -22.63
C ALA A 167 -0.65 12.91 -22.89
N LYS A 168 0.23 12.87 -23.88
CA LYS A 168 1.06 11.71 -24.23
C LYS A 168 2.47 12.17 -24.53
N VAL A 169 3.47 11.36 -24.16
CA VAL A 169 4.87 11.57 -24.56
C VAL A 169 5.09 10.90 -25.92
N GLU A 170 4.77 11.59 -27.00
CA GLU A 170 4.83 11.01 -28.36
C GLU A 170 6.26 10.63 -28.77
N ASN A 171 7.23 11.42 -28.35
CA ASN A 171 8.66 11.19 -28.62
C ASN A 171 9.37 10.37 -27.52
N TYR A 172 8.67 9.50 -26.83
CA TYR A 172 9.19 8.74 -25.70
C TYR A 172 10.45 7.94 -26.02
N LYS A 173 10.57 7.39 -27.23
CA LYS A 173 11.74 6.64 -27.67
C LYS A 173 13.01 7.52 -27.72
N GLU A 174 12.87 8.74 -28.21
CA GLU A 174 13.98 9.70 -28.27
C GLU A 174 14.42 10.13 -26.87
N LEU A 175 13.48 10.17 -25.92
CA LEU A 175 13.75 10.48 -24.51
C LEU A 175 14.23 9.29 -23.69
N GLY A 176 14.29 8.10 -24.29
CA GLY A 176 14.70 6.87 -23.59
C GLY A 176 13.65 6.35 -22.60
N LEU A 177 12.37 6.71 -22.77
CA LEU A 177 11.27 6.25 -21.93
C LEU A 177 10.68 4.93 -22.47
N ASN A 178 9.99 4.21 -21.58
CA ASN A 178 9.41 2.91 -21.89
C ASN A 178 8.18 3.00 -22.82
N SER A 179 7.37 4.04 -22.65
CA SER A 179 6.14 4.24 -23.42
C SER A 179 5.72 5.71 -23.46
N GLU A 180 4.57 5.99 -24.11
CA GLU A 180 3.93 7.31 -24.12
C GLU A 180 3.46 7.78 -22.73
N THR A 181 3.47 6.88 -21.73
CA THR A 181 3.07 7.14 -20.36
C THR A 181 4.29 7.46 -19.51
N CYS A 182 4.16 8.45 -18.64
CA CYS A 182 5.24 8.84 -17.75
C CYS A 182 4.70 9.23 -16.37
N VAL A 183 5.24 8.59 -15.34
CA VAL A 183 5.01 8.94 -13.93
C VAL A 183 6.37 9.23 -13.32
N ALA A 184 6.72 10.50 -13.27
CA ALA A 184 8.06 10.96 -12.91
C ALA A 184 8.06 11.80 -11.64
N PHE A 185 9.10 11.62 -10.84
CA PHE A 185 9.31 12.32 -9.57
C PHE A 185 10.63 13.08 -9.60
N ASN A 186 10.59 14.33 -9.19
CA ASN A 186 11.78 15.09 -8.85
C ASN A 186 11.80 15.31 -7.34
N ILE A 187 12.66 14.56 -6.66
CA ILE A 187 12.78 14.58 -5.19
C ILE A 187 13.34 15.92 -4.70
N THR A 188 14.24 16.51 -5.47
CA THR A 188 14.92 17.76 -5.12
C THR A 188 14.00 18.96 -5.24
N SER A 189 13.27 19.09 -6.37
CA SER A 189 12.29 20.16 -6.56
C SER A 189 10.92 19.86 -5.93
N ARG A 190 10.72 18.64 -5.43
CA ARG A 190 9.49 18.17 -4.78
C ARG A 190 8.26 18.25 -5.70
N GLU A 191 8.37 17.59 -6.83
CA GLU A 191 7.34 17.58 -7.87
C GLU A 191 7.10 16.18 -8.42
N GLN A 192 5.86 15.90 -8.80
CA GLN A 192 5.47 14.73 -9.59
C GLN A 192 4.75 15.16 -10.85
N VAL A 193 5.05 14.49 -11.95
CA VAL A 193 4.37 14.64 -13.24
C VAL A 193 3.72 13.31 -13.59
N ILE A 194 2.43 13.35 -13.98
CA ILE A 194 1.67 12.18 -14.44
C ILE A 194 1.16 12.49 -15.85
N ILE A 195 1.53 11.65 -16.82
CA ILE A 195 1.15 11.79 -18.23
C ILE A 195 0.54 10.48 -18.73
N ASN A 196 -0.59 10.55 -19.44
CA ASN A 196 -1.24 9.47 -20.17
C ASN A 196 -1.77 8.31 -19.30
N THR A 197 -2.00 8.54 -18.04
CA THR A 197 -2.74 7.60 -17.19
C THR A 197 -3.77 8.33 -16.35
N TRP A 198 -5.00 7.81 -16.33
CA TRP A 198 -6.10 8.37 -15.56
C TRP A 198 -6.24 7.73 -14.19
N TYR A 199 -5.52 6.63 -13.95
CA TYR A 199 -5.62 5.85 -12.72
C TYR A 199 -5.20 6.67 -11.49
N GLY A 200 -6.15 6.89 -10.57
CA GLY A 200 -5.96 7.72 -9.38
C GLY A 200 -4.87 7.20 -8.44
N GLY A 201 -4.65 5.89 -8.43
CA GLY A 201 -3.62 5.24 -7.63
C GLY A 201 -2.19 5.70 -7.89
N GLU A 202 -1.90 6.34 -9.05
CA GLU A 202 -0.58 6.93 -9.30
C GLU A 202 -0.31 8.16 -8.40
N MET A 203 -1.32 8.97 -8.11
CA MET A 203 -1.21 10.06 -7.13
C MET A 203 -1.06 9.54 -5.72
N LYS A 204 -1.90 8.57 -5.32
CA LYS A 204 -1.88 7.97 -4.00
C LYS A 204 -0.53 7.32 -3.69
N LYS A 205 -0.12 6.38 -4.53
CA LYS A 205 1.14 5.63 -4.35
C LYS A 205 2.38 6.48 -4.63
N GLY A 206 2.24 7.50 -5.48
CA GLY A 206 3.29 8.49 -5.68
C GLY A 206 3.65 9.22 -4.40
N MET A 207 2.67 9.72 -3.67
CA MET A 207 2.91 10.40 -2.39
C MET A 207 3.38 9.41 -1.31
N PHE A 208 2.89 8.18 -1.31
CA PHE A 208 3.42 7.12 -0.44
C PHE A 208 4.92 6.88 -0.71
N SER A 209 5.32 6.77 -1.97
CA SER A 209 6.73 6.65 -2.34
C SER A 209 7.57 7.83 -1.86
N MET A 210 7.04 9.04 -1.93
CA MET A 210 7.73 10.23 -1.43
C MET A 210 7.85 10.24 0.10
N MET A 211 6.82 9.83 0.83
CA MET A 211 6.91 9.63 2.28
C MET A 211 7.94 8.56 2.63
N ASN A 212 8.03 7.49 1.85
CA ASN A 212 9.04 6.43 1.99
C ASN A 212 10.48 6.92 1.70
N TYR A 213 10.65 8.02 0.99
CA TYR A 213 11.94 8.67 0.83
C TYR A 213 12.26 9.61 1.99
N TYR A 214 11.38 10.57 2.27
CA TYR A 214 11.68 11.65 3.22
C TYR A 214 11.66 11.22 4.68
N LEU A 215 10.72 10.36 5.10
CA LEU A 215 10.54 10.03 6.51
C LEU A 215 11.64 9.15 7.11
N PRO A 216 12.10 8.07 6.45
CA PRO A 216 13.19 7.26 7.01
C PRO A 216 14.50 8.05 7.19
N LEU A 217 14.76 9.04 6.33
CA LEU A 217 15.90 9.94 6.47
C LEU A 217 15.82 10.83 7.71
N LYS A 218 14.62 11.00 8.27
CA LYS A 218 14.35 11.71 9.53
C LYS A 218 14.22 10.76 10.74
N GLY A 219 14.51 9.47 10.57
CA GLY A 219 14.38 8.48 11.64
C GLY A 219 12.93 8.08 11.96
N ILE A 220 12.02 8.21 11.00
CA ILE A 220 10.61 7.80 11.10
C ILE A 220 10.41 6.57 10.25
N ALA A 221 9.83 5.50 10.82
CA ALA A 221 9.49 4.32 10.04
C ALA A 221 8.33 4.63 9.10
N ALA A 222 8.47 4.30 7.83
CA ALA A 222 7.43 4.38 6.82
C ALA A 222 7.06 2.96 6.39
N MET A 223 5.77 2.63 6.38
CA MET A 223 5.31 1.24 6.37
C MET A 223 4.11 1.04 5.45
N HIS A 224 4.19 0.04 4.60
CA HIS A 224 3.05 -0.49 3.84
C HIS A 224 2.33 -1.53 4.71
N CYS A 225 1.44 -1.06 5.55
CA CYS A 225 0.72 -1.88 6.52
C CYS A 225 -0.65 -1.30 6.85
N SER A 226 -1.55 -2.13 7.36
CA SER A 226 -2.72 -1.67 8.08
C SER A 226 -2.43 -1.55 9.58
N ALA A 227 -3.22 -0.75 10.29
CA ALA A 227 -3.06 -0.53 11.72
C ALA A 227 -4.41 -0.35 12.43
N ASN A 228 -4.52 -0.91 13.61
CA ASN A 228 -5.69 -0.75 14.49
C ASN A 228 -5.28 -0.69 15.95
N THR A 229 -6.23 -0.32 16.81
CA THR A 229 -6.07 -0.36 18.26
C THR A 229 -7.15 -1.24 18.88
N ASP A 230 -7.02 -1.53 20.19
CA ASP A 230 -8.16 -2.01 20.97
C ASP A 230 -9.26 -0.95 21.08
N MET A 231 -10.39 -1.28 21.70
CA MET A 231 -11.52 -0.38 21.85
C MET A 231 -11.23 0.83 22.75
N ASN A 232 -10.18 0.76 23.59
CA ASN A 232 -9.73 1.86 24.43
C ASN A 232 -8.76 2.80 23.70
N GLY A 233 -8.28 2.42 22.51
CA GLY A 233 -7.30 3.20 21.74
C GLY A 233 -5.86 3.09 22.26
N GLU A 234 -5.53 2.05 23.03
CA GLU A 234 -4.27 1.93 23.75
C GLU A 234 -3.31 0.90 23.14
N ASN A 235 -3.83 -0.17 22.57
CA ASN A 235 -3.06 -1.34 22.11
C ASN A 235 -2.98 -1.40 20.60
N THR A 236 -1.99 -0.73 20.04
CA THR A 236 -1.80 -0.68 18.58
C THR A 236 -1.15 -1.94 18.06
N ALA A 237 -1.75 -2.51 17.01
CA ALA A 237 -1.19 -3.59 16.19
C ALA A 237 -1.03 -3.13 14.75
N ILE A 238 0.04 -3.54 14.10
CA ILE A 238 0.28 -3.29 12.67
C ILE A 238 0.41 -4.60 11.91
N PHE A 239 -0.16 -4.62 10.71
CA PHE A 239 -0.27 -5.80 9.85
C PHE A 239 0.37 -5.51 8.51
N PHE A 240 1.43 -6.22 8.18
CA PHE A 240 2.03 -6.24 6.86
C PHE A 240 1.54 -7.46 6.10
N GLY A 241 1.42 -7.34 4.79
CA GLY A 241 1.05 -8.48 3.95
C GLY A 241 0.80 -8.06 2.52
N LEU A 242 1.07 -8.96 1.60
CA LEU A 242 0.76 -8.80 0.18
C LEU A 242 -0.71 -9.13 -0.11
N SER A 243 -1.14 -8.86 -1.34
CA SER A 243 -2.49 -9.20 -1.80
C SER A 243 -2.79 -10.69 -1.57
N GLY A 244 -3.99 -11.00 -1.04
CA GLY A 244 -4.42 -12.37 -0.80
C GLY A 244 -3.96 -12.99 0.52
N THR A 245 -3.19 -12.29 1.34
CA THR A 245 -2.73 -12.78 2.66
C THR A 245 -3.74 -12.56 3.78
N GLY A 246 -4.79 -11.77 3.54
CA GLY A 246 -5.82 -11.47 4.54
C GLY A 246 -5.58 -10.16 5.31
N LYS A 247 -4.67 -9.31 4.86
CA LYS A 247 -4.33 -8.04 5.55
C LYS A 247 -5.57 -7.22 5.90
N THR A 248 -6.42 -6.90 4.95
CA THR A 248 -7.65 -6.12 5.18
C THR A 248 -8.64 -6.85 6.08
N THR A 249 -8.90 -8.13 5.81
CA THR A 249 -9.85 -8.94 6.57
C THR A 249 -9.45 -9.11 8.03
N LEU A 250 -8.16 -9.31 8.31
CA LEU A 250 -7.66 -9.56 9.66
C LEU A 250 -7.44 -8.27 10.46
N SER A 251 -7.13 -7.15 9.79
CA SER A 251 -7.00 -5.85 10.46
C SER A 251 -8.34 -5.16 10.71
N THR A 252 -9.37 -5.51 9.94
CA THR A 252 -10.75 -5.05 10.14
C THR A 252 -11.47 -6.02 11.07
N ASP A 253 -11.53 -5.68 12.34
CA ASP A 253 -12.16 -6.49 13.39
C ASP A 253 -13.17 -5.61 14.13
N PRO A 254 -14.43 -6.05 14.31
CA PRO A 254 -15.43 -5.29 15.07
C PRO A 254 -15.03 -5.01 16.53
N LYS A 255 -14.06 -5.75 17.06
CA LYS A 255 -13.48 -5.56 18.40
C LYS A 255 -12.32 -4.58 18.43
N ARG A 256 -11.96 -4.00 17.29
CA ARG A 256 -10.82 -3.09 17.14
C ARG A 256 -11.24 -1.79 16.49
N LYS A 257 -10.46 -0.73 16.70
CA LYS A 257 -10.64 0.57 16.04
C LYS A 257 -9.58 0.77 14.97
N LEU A 258 -10.00 1.08 13.75
CA LEU A 258 -9.11 1.29 12.62
C LEU A 258 -8.33 2.60 12.77
N ILE A 259 -7.00 2.55 12.58
CA ILE A 259 -6.16 3.73 12.33
C ILE A 259 -6.12 3.98 10.82
N GLY A 260 -5.85 2.96 10.04
CA GLY A 260 -5.84 2.99 8.57
C GLY A 260 -5.62 1.60 7.98
N ASP A 261 -5.88 1.48 6.68
CA ASP A 261 -5.89 0.18 6.01
C ASP A 261 -4.62 -0.16 5.21
N ASP A 262 -3.73 0.82 4.91
CA ASP A 262 -2.68 0.57 3.92
C ASP A 262 -1.31 1.25 4.17
N GLU A 263 -1.26 2.51 4.60
CA GLU A 263 -0.03 3.31 4.62
C GLU A 263 0.14 4.06 5.95
N HIS A 264 1.22 3.78 6.66
CA HIS A 264 1.46 4.35 7.99
C HIS A 264 2.90 4.80 8.20
N GLY A 265 3.06 5.78 9.10
CA GLY A 265 4.32 6.13 9.71
C GLY A 265 4.35 5.74 11.18
N TRP A 266 5.54 5.58 11.72
CA TRP A 266 5.77 5.35 13.14
C TRP A 266 6.92 6.22 13.62
N ASP A 267 6.59 7.23 14.39
CA ASP A 267 7.54 8.16 15.01
C ASP A 267 7.68 7.93 16.53
N ASN A 268 8.24 8.90 17.22
CA ASN A 268 8.40 8.82 18.67
C ASN A 268 7.09 8.98 19.46
N LYS A 269 6.03 9.50 18.83
CA LYS A 269 4.70 9.69 19.46
C LYS A 269 3.80 8.47 19.26
N GLY A 270 3.99 7.72 18.17
CA GLY A 270 3.17 6.56 17.86
C GLY A 270 3.02 6.30 16.37
N VAL A 271 1.99 5.52 16.03
CA VAL A 271 1.64 5.15 14.66
C VAL A 271 0.62 6.14 14.11
N PHE A 272 0.80 6.59 12.88
CA PHE A 272 -0.11 7.50 12.20
C PHE A 272 -0.34 7.11 10.75
N ASN A 273 -1.56 7.32 10.27
CA ASN A 273 -1.95 7.08 8.89
C ASN A 273 -1.41 8.18 7.98
N PHE A 274 -0.97 7.83 6.77
CA PHE A 274 -0.66 8.83 5.74
C PHE A 274 -1.88 9.35 5.02
N GLU A 275 -2.98 8.60 5.05
CA GLU A 275 -4.16 8.80 4.23
C GLU A 275 -5.35 9.37 5.01
N GLY A 276 -6.28 9.99 4.28
CA GLY A 276 -7.56 10.46 4.82
C GLY A 276 -8.72 9.49 4.60
N GLY A 277 -8.50 8.39 3.90
CA GLY A 277 -9.52 7.41 3.56
C GLY A 277 -8.95 6.05 3.23
N CYS A 278 -9.80 5.21 2.63
CA CYS A 278 -9.48 3.84 2.28
C CYS A 278 -9.64 3.61 0.77
N TYR A 279 -8.85 2.71 0.22
CA TYR A 279 -8.86 2.35 -1.20
C TYR A 279 -8.90 0.83 -1.36
N ALA A 280 -10.10 0.28 -1.40
CA ALA A 280 -10.33 -1.15 -1.34
C ALA A 280 -10.61 -1.77 -2.72
N LYS A 281 -10.20 -3.02 -2.92
CA LYS A 281 -10.66 -3.84 -4.04
C LYS A 281 -12.11 -4.24 -3.81
N VAL A 282 -12.90 -4.22 -4.89
CA VAL A 282 -14.33 -4.58 -4.83
C VAL A 282 -14.70 -5.72 -5.77
N ILE A 283 -13.73 -6.32 -6.46
CA ILE A 283 -14.00 -7.55 -7.22
C ILE A 283 -14.50 -8.65 -6.28
N LYS A 284 -15.62 -9.27 -6.64
CA LYS A 284 -16.30 -10.29 -5.83
C LYS A 284 -16.68 -9.82 -4.41
N LEU A 285 -16.89 -8.51 -4.24
CA LEU A 285 -17.31 -7.96 -2.95
C LEU A 285 -18.63 -8.59 -2.52
N ASP A 286 -18.67 -9.10 -1.30
CA ASP A 286 -19.85 -9.68 -0.69
C ASP A 286 -20.19 -8.96 0.61
N LYS A 287 -21.46 -8.59 0.75
CA LYS A 287 -21.96 -7.80 1.88
C LYS A 287 -21.83 -8.51 3.23
N GLU A 288 -21.94 -9.83 3.25
CA GLU A 288 -21.90 -10.60 4.49
C GLU A 288 -20.48 -10.85 4.97
N SER A 289 -19.55 -11.08 4.03
CA SER A 289 -18.15 -11.34 4.36
C SER A 289 -17.32 -10.06 4.58
N GLU A 290 -17.68 -8.96 3.90
CA GLU A 290 -16.97 -7.69 3.98
C GLU A 290 -17.94 -6.50 4.19
N PRO A 291 -18.70 -6.51 5.30
CA PRO A 291 -19.77 -5.52 5.52
C PRO A 291 -19.26 -4.08 5.62
N ASP A 292 -18.09 -3.85 6.17
CA ASP A 292 -17.54 -2.50 6.34
C ASP A 292 -17.25 -1.84 4.99
N ILE A 293 -16.62 -2.58 4.06
CA ILE A 293 -16.34 -2.08 2.71
C ILE A 293 -17.65 -1.88 1.96
N TYR A 294 -18.57 -2.85 2.01
CA TYR A 294 -19.84 -2.76 1.30
C TYR A 294 -20.66 -1.54 1.78
N ASN A 295 -20.77 -1.34 3.08
CA ASN A 295 -21.52 -0.23 3.65
C ASN A 295 -20.83 1.14 3.47
N ALA A 296 -19.54 1.15 3.19
CA ALA A 296 -18.80 2.36 2.84
C ALA A 296 -19.08 2.83 1.41
N ILE A 297 -19.62 1.96 0.55
CA ILE A 297 -20.02 2.31 -0.82
C ILE A 297 -21.37 3.02 -0.78
N ARG A 298 -21.32 4.34 -0.62
CA ARG A 298 -22.48 5.22 -0.55
C ARG A 298 -22.09 6.58 -1.14
N ARG A 299 -22.96 7.58 -1.03
CA ARG A 299 -22.63 8.96 -1.46
C ARG A 299 -21.27 9.36 -0.90
N ASP A 300 -20.48 10.05 -1.72
CA ASP A 300 -19.10 10.48 -1.50
C ASP A 300 -18.02 9.39 -1.70
N ALA A 301 -18.39 8.11 -1.78
CA ALA A 301 -17.48 7.09 -2.28
C ALA A 301 -17.34 7.17 -3.80
N LEU A 302 -16.17 6.80 -4.31
CA LEU A 302 -15.86 6.76 -5.74
C LEU A 302 -15.44 5.35 -6.15
N LEU A 303 -16.25 4.73 -7.02
CA LEU A 303 -15.94 3.44 -7.64
C LEU A 303 -15.12 3.65 -8.91
N GLU A 304 -14.22 2.72 -9.19
CA GLU A 304 -13.38 2.73 -10.40
C GLU A 304 -13.49 1.39 -11.13
N ASN A 305 -13.83 1.48 -12.43
CA ASN A 305 -13.84 0.36 -13.37
C ASN A 305 -14.82 -0.78 -13.02
N VAL A 306 -15.83 -0.49 -12.24
CA VAL A 306 -16.89 -1.45 -11.91
C VAL A 306 -17.94 -1.45 -13.03
N THR A 307 -18.50 -2.61 -13.35
CA THR A 307 -19.60 -2.69 -14.31
C THR A 307 -20.90 -2.28 -13.65
N VAL A 308 -21.57 -1.31 -14.27
CA VAL A 308 -22.83 -0.75 -13.79
C VAL A 308 -23.81 -0.69 -14.98
N ASP A 309 -25.03 -1.22 -14.80
CA ASP A 309 -26.04 -1.19 -15.84
C ASP A 309 -26.74 0.17 -15.96
N ALA A 310 -27.67 0.28 -16.93
CA ALA A 310 -28.39 1.52 -17.18
C ALA A 310 -29.28 2.00 -16.02
N GLN A 311 -29.62 1.11 -15.09
CA GLN A 311 -30.41 1.37 -13.89
C GLN A 311 -29.51 1.70 -12.68
N GLY A 312 -28.21 1.70 -12.84
CA GLY A 312 -27.24 1.97 -11.77
C GLY A 312 -26.89 0.74 -10.93
N LYS A 313 -27.33 -0.44 -11.31
CA LYS A 313 -27.03 -1.68 -10.58
C LYS A 313 -25.59 -2.12 -10.82
N ILE A 314 -24.91 -2.46 -9.73
CA ILE A 314 -23.50 -2.82 -9.74
C ILE A 314 -23.36 -4.34 -9.86
N ASP A 315 -22.46 -4.80 -10.74
CA ASP A 315 -21.99 -6.18 -10.79
C ASP A 315 -20.53 -6.27 -10.30
N PHE A 316 -20.35 -6.61 -9.02
CA PHE A 316 -19.04 -6.78 -8.41
C PHE A 316 -18.30 -8.06 -8.89
N ASN A 317 -18.97 -8.98 -9.57
CA ASN A 317 -18.37 -10.21 -10.08
C ASN A 317 -17.79 -10.04 -11.49
N ASP A 318 -18.21 -9.00 -12.21
CA ASP A 318 -17.75 -8.76 -13.56
C ASP A 318 -16.31 -8.26 -13.56
N LYS A 319 -15.46 -8.98 -14.26
CA LYS A 319 -14.04 -8.68 -14.49
C LYS A 319 -13.70 -8.36 -15.93
N SER A 320 -14.70 -8.09 -16.76
CA SER A 320 -14.51 -7.81 -18.19
C SER A 320 -13.64 -6.58 -18.45
N VAL A 321 -13.72 -5.57 -17.59
CA VAL A 321 -12.85 -4.38 -17.64
C VAL A 321 -11.52 -4.68 -16.96
N THR A 322 -11.55 -5.15 -15.72
CA THR A 322 -10.36 -5.46 -14.92
C THR A 322 -10.73 -6.30 -13.68
N GLU A 323 -9.78 -7.08 -13.18
CA GLU A 323 -9.86 -7.70 -11.86
C GLU A 323 -9.50 -6.70 -10.72
N ASN A 324 -8.99 -5.52 -11.08
CA ASN A 324 -8.57 -4.48 -10.13
C ASN A 324 -9.64 -3.39 -9.96
N THR A 325 -10.90 -3.77 -9.87
CA THR A 325 -11.98 -2.84 -9.53
C THR A 325 -11.79 -2.28 -8.12
N ARG A 326 -12.04 -0.98 -7.94
CA ARG A 326 -11.71 -0.28 -6.70
C ARG A 326 -12.85 0.60 -6.21
N VAL A 327 -12.81 0.91 -4.93
CA VAL A 327 -13.57 2.02 -4.32
C VAL A 327 -12.65 2.83 -3.42
N SER A 328 -12.74 4.14 -3.50
CA SER A 328 -12.18 5.07 -2.52
C SER A 328 -13.29 5.71 -1.70
N TYR A 329 -13.07 5.89 -0.41
CA TYR A 329 -14.02 6.56 0.49
C TYR A 329 -13.28 7.20 1.66
N PRO A 330 -13.83 8.29 2.24
CA PRO A 330 -13.24 8.91 3.42
C PRO A 330 -13.30 7.95 4.61
N ILE A 331 -12.33 8.02 5.50
CA ILE A 331 -12.24 7.11 6.65
C ILE A 331 -13.49 7.14 7.54
N TYR A 332 -14.23 8.24 7.53
CA TYR A 332 -15.49 8.42 8.26
C TYR A 332 -16.65 7.52 7.79
N HIS A 333 -16.50 6.87 6.64
CA HIS A 333 -17.44 5.84 6.20
C HIS A 333 -17.31 4.53 7.00
N ILE A 334 -16.23 4.36 7.75
CA ILE A 334 -16.03 3.24 8.67
C ILE A 334 -16.47 3.66 10.08
N ASN A 335 -17.28 2.84 10.73
CA ASN A 335 -17.84 3.16 12.04
C ASN A 335 -16.81 3.07 13.17
N ASN A 336 -16.02 2.00 13.20
CA ASN A 336 -15.04 1.76 14.26
C ASN A 336 -13.66 2.31 13.86
N ILE A 337 -13.50 3.63 13.99
CA ILE A 337 -12.20 4.31 13.81
C ILE A 337 -11.70 4.87 15.13
N VAL A 338 -10.38 5.04 15.25
CA VAL A 338 -9.78 5.73 16.41
C VAL A 338 -10.20 7.21 16.45
N ARG A 339 -10.22 7.77 17.66
CA ARG A 339 -10.47 9.20 17.90
C ARG A 339 -9.41 9.76 18.86
N PRO A 340 -8.69 10.85 18.48
CA PRO A 340 -8.72 11.53 17.18
C PRO A 340 -8.30 10.58 16.04
N GLU A 341 -8.80 10.86 14.83
CA GLU A 341 -8.65 9.98 13.67
C GLU A 341 -7.19 9.78 13.26
N SER A 342 -6.94 8.60 12.68
CA SER A 342 -5.71 8.28 11.95
C SER A 342 -4.42 8.30 12.79
N GLN A 343 -4.53 8.23 14.10
CA GLN A 343 -3.40 8.19 15.03
C GLN A 343 -3.63 7.20 16.17
N GLY A 344 -2.56 6.59 16.63
CA GLY A 344 -2.55 5.67 17.78
C GLY A 344 -1.21 5.68 18.49
N PRO A 345 -1.13 5.11 19.69
CA PRO A 345 0.15 4.95 20.37
C PRO A 345 1.11 4.04 19.62
N ALA A 346 2.35 3.97 20.10
CA ALA A 346 3.37 3.07 19.55
C ALA A 346 2.85 1.62 19.48
N ALA A 347 3.15 0.92 18.39
CA ALA A 347 2.71 -0.45 18.22
C ALA A 347 3.30 -1.38 19.28
N LYS A 348 2.50 -2.34 19.73
CA LYS A 348 2.89 -3.42 20.64
C LYS A 348 3.03 -4.76 19.91
N GLN A 349 2.29 -4.96 18.84
CA GLN A 349 2.34 -6.14 18.00
C GLN A 349 2.62 -5.76 16.56
N VAL A 350 3.58 -6.45 15.94
CA VAL A 350 3.92 -6.37 14.53
C VAL A 350 3.66 -7.72 13.90
N ILE A 351 2.74 -7.78 12.95
CA ILE A 351 2.28 -9.04 12.36
C ILE A 351 2.61 -9.03 10.87
N PHE A 352 3.42 -10.00 10.44
CA PHE A 352 3.71 -10.28 9.04
C PHE A 352 2.78 -11.39 8.56
N LEU A 353 1.86 -11.06 7.63
CA LEU A 353 0.96 -12.02 7.03
C LEU A 353 1.60 -12.61 5.76
N SER A 354 1.59 -13.92 5.67
CA SER A 354 2.09 -14.68 4.53
C SER A 354 1.09 -15.76 4.18
N ALA A 355 0.87 -16.01 2.88
CA ALA A 355 0.09 -17.16 2.43
C ALA A 355 1.06 -18.15 1.79
N ASP A 356 1.52 -19.14 2.54
CA ASP A 356 2.44 -20.16 2.07
C ASP A 356 1.69 -21.24 1.27
N ALA A 357 2.04 -21.42 0.00
CA ALA A 357 1.47 -22.47 -0.84
C ALA A 357 2.31 -23.76 -0.87
N PHE A 358 3.46 -23.77 -0.16
CA PHE A 358 4.35 -24.93 -0.08
C PHE A 358 4.00 -25.88 1.07
N GLY A 359 3.19 -25.42 2.02
CA GLY A 359 2.80 -26.23 3.19
C GLY A 359 3.90 -26.36 4.24
N VAL A 360 4.81 -25.43 4.32
CA VAL A 360 6.02 -25.46 5.16
C VAL A 360 5.94 -24.59 6.39
N LEU A 361 5.46 -23.36 6.24
CA LEU A 361 5.51 -22.38 7.33
C LEU A 361 4.48 -22.70 8.41
N PRO A 362 4.89 -22.60 9.70
CA PRO A 362 3.95 -22.69 10.81
C PRO A 362 2.83 -21.65 10.69
N PRO A 363 1.62 -21.91 11.21
CA PRO A 363 0.55 -20.93 11.24
C PRO A 363 0.91 -19.69 12.05
N VAL A 364 1.80 -19.79 13.04
CA VAL A 364 2.40 -18.65 13.74
C VAL A 364 3.83 -18.96 14.17
N SER A 365 4.71 -17.98 13.98
CA SER A 365 6.10 -18.00 14.43
C SER A 365 6.40 -16.73 15.21
N ILE A 366 7.07 -16.86 16.34
CA ILE A 366 7.54 -15.73 17.16
C ILE A 366 8.94 -15.37 16.67
N LEU A 367 9.13 -14.13 16.25
CA LEU A 367 10.38 -13.67 15.64
C LEU A 367 11.23 -12.89 16.65
N ASP A 368 12.53 -13.19 16.70
CA ASP A 368 13.49 -12.31 17.35
C ASP A 368 13.78 -11.05 16.48
N PRO A 369 14.51 -10.04 17.00
CA PRO A 369 14.76 -8.82 16.24
C PRO A 369 15.50 -9.02 14.91
N GLU A 370 16.44 -9.94 14.82
CA GLU A 370 17.20 -10.22 13.59
C GLU A 370 16.35 -10.99 12.58
N GLN A 371 15.56 -11.97 13.03
CA GLN A 371 14.57 -12.65 12.22
C GLN A 371 13.50 -11.67 11.71
N THR A 372 13.06 -10.73 12.55
CA THR A 372 12.12 -9.67 12.14
C THR A 372 12.65 -8.91 10.95
N LYS A 373 13.90 -8.47 10.96
CA LYS A 373 14.52 -7.78 9.82
C LYS A 373 14.61 -8.70 8.59
N TYR A 374 15.06 -9.92 8.74
CA TYR A 374 15.23 -10.87 7.64
C TYR A 374 13.91 -11.16 6.92
N TYR A 375 12.86 -11.50 7.65
CA TYR A 375 11.56 -11.84 7.06
C TYR A 375 10.79 -10.62 6.60
N PHE A 376 11.01 -9.46 7.19
CA PHE A 376 10.52 -8.19 6.68
C PHE A 376 11.14 -7.84 5.32
N LEU A 377 12.46 -7.98 5.19
CA LEU A 377 13.17 -7.80 3.92
C LEU A 377 12.73 -8.81 2.86
N SER A 378 12.42 -10.04 3.25
CA SER A 378 11.94 -11.06 2.33
C SER A 378 10.55 -10.75 1.78
N GLY A 379 9.61 -10.35 2.65
CA GLY A 379 8.25 -10.00 2.25
C GLY A 379 7.57 -11.13 1.47
N PHE A 380 7.58 -12.34 2.03
CA PHE A 380 7.18 -13.56 1.34
C PHE A 380 5.68 -13.79 1.34
N THR A 381 5.19 -14.22 0.20
CA THR A 381 3.93 -14.96 0.03
C THR A 381 4.10 -15.95 -1.13
N ALA A 382 3.13 -16.84 -1.33
CA ALA A 382 3.15 -17.76 -2.46
C ALA A 382 1.75 -17.91 -3.07
N LYS A 383 1.71 -18.24 -4.37
CA LYS A 383 0.49 -18.52 -5.10
C LYS A 383 0.37 -20.02 -5.30
N LEU A 384 -0.81 -20.58 -5.07
CA LEU A 384 -1.10 -21.98 -5.32
C LEU A 384 -1.24 -22.21 -6.84
N ALA A 385 -0.83 -23.39 -7.30
CA ALA A 385 -1.06 -23.83 -8.69
C ALA A 385 -2.54 -23.72 -9.08
N GLY A 386 -2.81 -23.19 -10.27
CA GLY A 386 -4.16 -23.04 -10.81
C GLY A 386 -4.96 -21.84 -10.27
N THR A 387 -4.39 -21.02 -9.39
CA THR A 387 -5.08 -19.83 -8.85
C THR A 387 -5.06 -18.63 -9.81
N GLU A 388 -4.09 -18.59 -10.70
CA GLU A 388 -3.97 -17.59 -11.76
C GLU A 388 -3.53 -18.26 -13.08
N ARG A 389 -3.84 -17.61 -14.20
CA ARG A 389 -3.43 -18.11 -15.52
C ARG A 389 -1.90 -18.18 -15.61
N GLY A 390 -1.38 -19.37 -15.94
CA GLY A 390 0.05 -19.62 -16.06
C GLY A 390 0.74 -20.08 -14.78
N ILE A 391 0.04 -20.17 -13.66
CA ILE A 391 0.57 -20.74 -12.41
C ILE A 391 0.28 -22.24 -12.38
N THR A 392 1.29 -23.04 -12.68
CA THR A 392 1.20 -24.53 -12.76
C THR A 392 1.75 -25.24 -11.53
N GLU A 393 2.52 -24.52 -10.72
CA GLU A 393 3.12 -25.01 -9.46
C GLU A 393 3.12 -23.91 -8.42
N PRO A 394 3.31 -24.21 -7.12
CA PRO A 394 3.45 -23.18 -6.10
C PRO A 394 4.56 -22.20 -6.45
N THR A 395 4.22 -20.93 -6.55
CA THR A 395 5.14 -19.87 -7.01
C THR A 395 5.36 -18.86 -5.89
N PRO A 396 6.61 -18.69 -5.41
CA PRO A 396 6.92 -17.70 -4.39
C PRO A 396 6.91 -16.29 -4.97
N THR A 397 6.46 -15.36 -4.16
CA THR A 397 6.59 -13.92 -4.38
C THR A 397 7.35 -13.31 -3.22
N PHE A 398 8.42 -12.60 -3.51
CA PHE A 398 9.20 -11.86 -2.53
C PHE A 398 9.12 -10.36 -2.87
N SER A 399 8.58 -9.58 -1.94
CA SER A 399 8.46 -8.13 -2.07
C SER A 399 9.06 -7.47 -0.83
N ALA A 400 10.22 -6.84 -0.99
CA ALA A 400 10.95 -6.21 0.11
C ALA A 400 10.02 -5.35 0.97
N CYS A 401 10.05 -5.56 2.28
CA CYS A 401 9.25 -4.83 3.26
C CYS A 401 7.74 -4.86 2.97
N PHE A 402 7.25 -5.87 2.25
CA PHE A 402 5.86 -6.02 1.77
C PHE A 402 5.39 -4.87 0.87
N GLY A 403 6.31 -4.12 0.28
CA GLY A 403 5.99 -2.95 -0.53
C GLY A 403 7.12 -2.50 -1.45
N GLN A 404 7.86 -3.42 -2.05
CA GLN A 404 9.06 -3.15 -2.86
C GLN A 404 8.85 -2.05 -3.91
N ALA A 405 7.69 -2.03 -4.57
CA ALA A 405 7.37 -1.06 -5.62
C ALA A 405 7.38 0.41 -5.14
N PHE A 406 7.32 0.63 -3.83
CA PHE A 406 7.20 1.96 -3.20
C PHE A 406 8.44 2.36 -2.42
N LEU A 407 9.49 1.53 -2.40
CA LEU A 407 10.71 1.80 -1.65
C LEU A 407 11.68 2.62 -2.50
N GLU A 408 11.96 3.83 -2.04
CA GLU A 408 12.89 4.74 -2.70
C GLU A 408 14.32 4.62 -2.15
N LEU A 409 14.48 4.14 -0.91
CA LEU A 409 15.76 3.88 -0.25
C LEU A 409 16.05 2.38 -0.25
N HIS A 410 17.30 2.02 0.06
CA HIS A 410 17.66 0.61 0.21
C HIS A 410 16.78 -0.06 1.27
N PRO A 411 16.23 -1.27 1.03
CA PRO A 411 15.27 -1.92 1.93
C PRO A 411 15.74 -2.09 3.36
N THR A 412 17.04 -2.26 3.59
CA THR A 412 17.61 -2.38 4.96
C THR A 412 17.34 -1.14 5.81
N LYS A 413 17.18 0.02 5.22
CA LYS A 413 16.85 1.26 5.94
C LYS A 413 15.48 1.18 6.60
N TYR A 414 14.49 0.62 5.90
CA TYR A 414 13.13 0.43 6.44
C TYR A 414 13.10 -0.62 7.56
N ALA A 415 13.84 -1.71 7.40
CA ALA A 415 13.96 -2.74 8.42
C ALA A 415 14.64 -2.22 9.70
N GLU A 416 15.68 -1.42 9.57
CA GLU A 416 16.36 -0.78 10.69
C GLU A 416 15.44 0.16 11.46
N GLU A 417 14.70 1.03 10.78
CA GLU A 417 13.79 1.98 11.42
C GLU A 417 12.62 1.26 12.11
N LEU A 418 12.06 0.22 11.51
CA LEU A 418 11.01 -0.59 12.12
C LEU A 418 11.49 -1.22 13.44
N VAL A 419 12.63 -1.91 13.42
CA VAL A 419 13.15 -2.60 14.61
C VAL A 419 13.60 -1.60 15.68
N LYS A 420 14.11 -0.44 15.31
CA LYS A 420 14.40 0.64 16.25
C LYS A 420 13.15 1.08 17.02
N LYS A 421 12.03 1.29 16.33
CA LYS A 421 10.75 1.65 16.94
C LYS A 421 10.22 0.52 17.82
N MET A 422 10.33 -0.73 17.36
CA MET A 422 9.93 -1.91 18.13
C MET A 422 10.71 -2.05 19.43
N LYS A 423 12.03 -1.90 19.40
CA LYS A 423 12.86 -1.94 20.62
C LYS A 423 12.46 -0.87 21.64
N LYS A 424 12.17 0.34 21.17
CA LYS A 424 11.75 1.45 22.03
C LYS A 424 10.37 1.22 22.67
N SER A 425 9.43 0.62 21.92
CA SER A 425 8.07 0.36 22.41
C SER A 425 7.92 -0.97 23.15
N GLY A 426 8.91 -1.86 23.05
CA GLY A 426 8.81 -3.24 23.53
C GLY A 426 7.91 -4.13 22.64
N ALA A 427 7.68 -3.73 21.40
CA ALA A 427 6.87 -4.49 20.46
C ALA A 427 7.49 -5.83 20.11
N LYS A 428 6.63 -6.83 19.88
CA LYS A 428 6.99 -8.16 19.41
C LYS A 428 6.51 -8.37 17.98
N ALA A 429 7.27 -9.18 17.23
CA ALA A 429 6.94 -9.52 15.86
C ALA A 429 6.55 -11.00 15.72
N TYR A 430 5.59 -11.23 14.82
CA TYR A 430 5.06 -12.56 14.51
C TYR A 430 4.93 -12.73 13.00
N LEU A 431 5.29 -13.91 12.49
CA LEU A 431 4.99 -14.34 11.14
C LEU A 431 3.76 -15.24 11.19
N VAL A 432 2.67 -14.83 10.59
CA VAL A 432 1.40 -15.56 10.57
C VAL A 432 1.14 -16.09 9.16
N ASN A 433 1.09 -17.41 9.03
CA ASN A 433 0.77 -18.07 7.77
C ASN A 433 -0.73 -18.29 7.64
N THR A 434 -1.33 -17.61 6.66
CA THR A 434 -2.75 -17.74 6.29
C THR A 434 -2.95 -18.67 5.08
N GLY A 435 -1.91 -19.36 4.64
CA GLY A 435 -1.88 -20.23 3.48
C GLY A 435 -2.25 -21.69 3.79
N TRP A 436 -1.50 -22.59 3.21
CA TRP A 436 -1.77 -24.05 3.24
C TRP A 436 -0.80 -24.78 4.16
N ASN A 437 -1.17 -25.97 4.58
CA ASN A 437 -0.34 -26.90 5.33
C ASN A 437 -0.29 -28.28 4.66
N GLY A 438 0.28 -29.27 5.32
CA GLY A 438 0.46 -30.63 4.78
C GLY A 438 -0.82 -31.39 4.46
N THR A 439 -1.98 -30.93 4.94
CA THR A 439 -3.27 -31.51 4.57
C THR A 439 -3.73 -31.13 3.17
N GLY A 440 -3.01 -30.23 2.48
CA GLY A 440 -3.43 -29.66 1.20
C GLY A 440 -4.59 -28.67 1.29
N LYS A 441 -5.03 -28.34 2.51
CA LYS A 441 -6.09 -27.36 2.76
C LYS A 441 -5.50 -26.06 3.31
N ARG A 442 -6.17 -24.97 3.01
CA ARG A 442 -5.84 -23.66 3.60
C ARG A 442 -6.16 -23.66 5.10
N ILE A 443 -5.29 -23.06 5.91
CA ILE A 443 -5.52 -22.83 7.33
C ILE A 443 -6.84 -22.08 7.49
N SER A 444 -7.71 -22.55 8.39
CA SER A 444 -9.04 -21.99 8.55
C SER A 444 -8.99 -20.54 9.04
N ILE A 445 -9.94 -19.74 8.62
CA ILE A 445 -10.09 -18.37 9.11
C ILE A 445 -10.34 -18.35 10.62
N ARG A 446 -11.00 -19.37 11.16
CA ARG A 446 -11.23 -19.54 12.60
C ARG A 446 -9.92 -19.69 13.34
N ASP A 447 -9.03 -20.58 12.88
CA ASP A 447 -7.72 -20.80 13.52
C ASP A 447 -6.83 -19.56 13.38
N THR A 448 -6.84 -18.91 12.21
CA THR A 448 -6.12 -17.66 11.97
C THR A 448 -6.59 -16.55 12.93
N ARG A 449 -7.90 -16.38 13.11
CA ARG A 449 -8.45 -15.41 14.08
C ARG A 449 -8.09 -15.77 15.51
N GLY A 450 -8.12 -17.04 15.88
CA GLY A 450 -7.67 -17.51 17.19
C GLY A 450 -6.19 -17.17 17.45
N ILE A 451 -5.34 -17.31 16.44
CA ILE A 451 -3.93 -16.93 16.52
C ILE A 451 -3.78 -15.41 16.70
N ILE A 452 -4.49 -14.62 15.89
CA ILE A 452 -4.46 -13.16 16.02
C ILE A 452 -4.96 -12.73 17.40
N ASP A 453 -6.04 -13.30 17.90
CA ASP A 453 -6.54 -13.01 19.25
C ASP A 453 -5.49 -13.34 20.33
N ALA A 454 -4.78 -14.49 20.21
CA ALA A 454 -3.71 -14.86 21.13
C ALA A 454 -2.52 -13.89 21.10
N ILE A 455 -2.21 -13.33 19.94
CA ILE A 455 -1.20 -12.27 19.79
C ILE A 455 -1.67 -10.98 20.46
N LEU A 456 -2.89 -10.54 20.16
CA LEU A 456 -3.43 -9.25 20.61
C LEU A 456 -3.73 -9.21 22.12
N ASN A 457 -4.16 -10.33 22.70
CA ASN A 457 -4.41 -10.45 24.14
C ASN A 457 -3.19 -10.92 24.97
N HIS A 458 -2.03 -11.08 24.31
CA HIS A 458 -0.77 -11.53 24.92
C HIS A 458 -0.76 -12.96 25.47
N SER A 459 -1.77 -13.79 25.23
CA SER A 459 -1.77 -15.18 25.70
C SER A 459 -0.67 -16.03 25.05
N ILE A 460 -0.25 -15.67 23.83
CA ILE A 460 0.89 -16.31 23.16
C ILE A 460 2.21 -16.15 23.94
N ASP A 461 2.36 -15.09 24.71
CA ASP A 461 3.61 -14.79 25.45
C ASP A 461 3.88 -15.79 26.58
N SER A 462 2.85 -16.43 27.12
CA SER A 462 2.93 -17.45 28.16
C SER A 462 2.79 -18.88 27.64
N ALA A 463 2.57 -19.05 26.33
CA ALA A 463 2.43 -20.37 25.74
C ALA A 463 3.75 -21.15 25.75
N PRO A 464 3.72 -22.49 25.99
CA PRO A 464 4.90 -23.31 25.79
C PRO A 464 5.31 -23.32 24.33
N THR A 465 6.62 -23.33 24.09
CA THR A 465 7.18 -23.19 22.73
C THR A 465 8.14 -24.31 22.38
N LYS A 466 8.38 -24.50 21.10
CA LYS A 466 9.46 -25.31 20.52
C LYS A 466 10.05 -24.62 19.29
N THR A 467 11.20 -25.09 18.83
CA THR A 467 11.88 -24.58 17.63
C THR A 467 11.70 -25.52 16.46
N ILE A 468 11.36 -24.97 15.29
CA ILE A 468 11.19 -25.70 14.03
C ILE A 468 12.52 -25.75 13.27
N PRO A 469 12.93 -26.91 12.71
CA PRO A 469 14.17 -27.03 11.93
C PRO A 469 14.21 -26.12 10.69
N TYR A 470 15.41 -25.87 10.19
CA TYR A 470 15.78 -25.07 9.02
C TYR A 470 15.51 -23.58 9.17
N PHE A 471 14.30 -23.18 9.50
CA PHE A 471 13.92 -21.78 9.71
C PHE A 471 14.23 -21.27 11.12
N ASN A 472 14.44 -22.17 12.07
CA ASN A 472 14.67 -21.85 13.48
C ASN A 472 13.56 -21.01 14.11
N PHE A 473 12.34 -21.13 13.59
CA PHE A 473 11.19 -20.42 14.14
C PHE A 473 10.79 -21.00 15.49
N VAL A 474 10.56 -20.10 16.44
CA VAL A 474 9.95 -20.43 17.72
C VAL A 474 8.42 -20.43 17.53
N VAL A 475 7.80 -21.57 17.81
CA VAL A 475 6.36 -21.75 17.63
C VAL A 475 5.69 -22.17 18.94
N PRO A 476 4.47 -21.70 19.23
CA PRO A 476 3.70 -22.20 20.37
C PRO A 476 3.29 -23.67 20.14
N THR A 477 3.25 -24.45 21.19
CA THR A 477 2.79 -25.84 21.14
C THR A 477 1.32 -25.99 21.52
N LYS A 478 0.72 -24.93 22.09
CA LYS A 478 -0.69 -24.86 22.46
C LYS A 478 -1.14 -23.40 22.49
N LEU A 479 -2.29 -23.12 21.89
CA LEU A 479 -2.98 -21.84 21.97
C LEU A 479 -4.49 -22.08 22.17
N GLU A 480 -5.12 -21.30 23.05
CA GLU A 480 -6.56 -21.36 23.25
C GLU A 480 -7.31 -20.99 21.95
N GLY A 481 -8.33 -21.74 21.61
CA GLY A 481 -9.15 -21.49 20.43
C GLY A 481 -8.52 -21.87 19.09
N VAL A 482 -7.32 -22.47 19.10
CA VAL A 482 -6.59 -22.92 17.90
C VAL A 482 -6.39 -24.42 17.94
N ASP A 483 -6.57 -25.09 16.79
CA ASP A 483 -6.29 -26.52 16.67
C ASP A 483 -4.79 -26.76 16.93
N THR A 484 -4.49 -27.48 18.00
CA THR A 484 -3.10 -27.79 18.41
C THR A 484 -2.35 -28.57 17.33
N HIS A 485 -3.05 -29.38 16.54
CA HIS A 485 -2.46 -30.24 15.51
C HIS A 485 -1.81 -29.45 14.37
N ILE A 486 -2.23 -28.21 14.11
CA ILE A 486 -1.68 -27.39 13.02
C ILE A 486 -0.45 -26.58 13.43
N LEU A 487 -0.21 -26.39 14.73
CA LEU A 487 0.82 -25.46 15.24
C LEU A 487 2.25 -25.86 14.84
N ASP A 488 2.54 -27.16 14.78
CA ASP A 488 3.74 -27.69 14.15
C ASP A 488 3.36 -28.19 12.74
N PRO A 489 3.84 -27.58 11.66
CA PRO A 489 3.44 -27.98 10.32
C PRO A 489 3.80 -29.42 9.97
N ARG A 490 4.79 -30.02 10.64
CA ARG A 490 5.17 -31.42 10.44
C ARG A 490 4.06 -32.39 10.82
N ASP A 491 3.27 -32.05 11.82
CA ASP A 491 2.15 -32.87 12.31
C ASP A 491 0.97 -32.92 11.32
N THR A 492 0.93 -32.01 10.35
CA THR A 492 -0.11 -32.00 9.32
C THR A 492 0.17 -32.93 8.13
N TYR A 493 1.36 -33.52 8.08
CA TYR A 493 1.77 -34.50 7.08
C TYR A 493 1.59 -35.93 7.58
N ALA A 494 1.24 -36.83 6.67
CA ALA A 494 1.22 -38.27 6.98
C ALA A 494 2.62 -38.83 7.27
N ASP A 495 3.63 -38.25 6.59
CA ASP A 495 5.05 -38.53 6.77
C ASP A 495 5.82 -37.20 6.89
N ALA A 496 6.46 -36.99 8.04
CA ALA A 496 7.23 -35.78 8.32
C ALA A 496 8.43 -35.58 7.36
N SER A 497 8.91 -36.61 6.70
CA SER A 497 9.98 -36.50 5.68
C SER A 497 9.51 -35.69 4.47
N GLN A 498 8.23 -35.70 4.15
CA GLN A 498 7.66 -34.89 3.06
C GLN A 498 7.72 -33.39 3.42
N TRP A 499 7.46 -33.04 4.67
CA TRP A 499 7.65 -31.68 5.13
C TRP A 499 9.12 -31.24 5.03
N GLU A 500 10.04 -32.11 5.45
CA GLU A 500 11.48 -31.81 5.44
C GLU A 500 12.00 -31.49 4.02
N GLU A 501 11.60 -32.26 3.03
CA GLU A 501 11.95 -32.02 1.62
C GLU A 501 11.46 -30.65 1.15
N LYS A 502 10.18 -30.35 1.40
CA LYS A 502 9.59 -29.05 1.03
C LYS A 502 10.19 -27.88 1.80
N ALA A 503 10.53 -28.10 3.09
CA ALA A 503 11.16 -27.09 3.93
C ALA A 503 12.56 -26.74 3.42
N LYS A 504 13.35 -27.70 3.00
CA LYS A 504 14.67 -27.47 2.38
C LYS A 504 14.54 -26.69 1.07
N ASP A 505 13.56 -27.02 0.22
CA ASP A 505 13.31 -26.30 -1.03
C ASP A 505 12.91 -24.83 -0.76
N LEU A 506 11.95 -24.60 0.14
CA LEU A 506 11.52 -23.25 0.47
C LEU A 506 12.66 -22.44 1.14
N ALA A 507 13.42 -23.07 2.05
CA ALA A 507 14.59 -22.45 2.67
C ALA A 507 15.63 -22.02 1.63
N ALA A 508 15.92 -22.86 0.64
CA ALA A 508 16.81 -22.50 -0.47
C ALA A 508 16.31 -21.30 -1.28
N ARG A 509 15.00 -21.20 -1.50
CA ARG A 509 14.38 -20.05 -2.18
C ARG A 509 14.51 -18.75 -1.38
N PHE A 510 14.33 -18.77 -0.07
CA PHE A 510 14.58 -17.63 0.80
C PHE A 510 16.06 -17.21 0.75
N ILE A 511 16.98 -18.14 0.88
CA ILE A 511 18.42 -17.88 0.83
C ILE A 511 18.81 -17.26 -0.51
N LYS A 512 18.31 -17.82 -1.63
CA LYS A 512 18.55 -17.27 -2.96
C LYS A 512 18.02 -15.85 -3.11
N ASN A 513 16.79 -15.60 -2.64
CA ASN A 513 16.22 -14.25 -2.68
C ASN A 513 17.01 -13.26 -1.85
N PHE A 514 17.50 -13.67 -0.67
CA PHE A 514 18.18 -12.77 0.25
C PHE A 514 19.57 -12.30 -0.22
N LYS A 515 20.21 -13.02 -1.12
CA LYS A 515 21.54 -12.67 -1.68
C LYS A 515 21.61 -11.24 -2.21
N LYS A 516 20.51 -10.72 -2.75
CA LYS A 516 20.42 -9.34 -3.24
C LYS A 516 20.62 -8.27 -2.17
N TYR A 517 20.44 -8.61 -0.89
CA TYR A 517 20.66 -7.68 0.25
C TYR A 517 22.06 -7.79 0.84
N GLU A 518 22.85 -8.77 0.43
CA GLU A 518 24.21 -8.98 0.93
C GLU A 518 25.23 -7.99 0.35
N SER A 519 24.80 -7.12 -0.54
CA SER A 519 25.66 -6.07 -1.13
C SER A 519 26.12 -5.01 -0.11
N ASN A 520 25.38 -4.85 0.99
CA ASN A 520 25.78 -3.93 2.05
C ASN A 520 26.01 -4.67 3.40
N ARG A 521 26.62 -3.95 4.36
CA ARG A 521 26.98 -4.48 5.67
C ARG A 521 25.76 -4.93 6.48
N ALA A 522 24.69 -4.16 6.43
CA ALA A 522 23.46 -4.44 7.18
C ALA A 522 22.80 -5.74 6.70
N GLY A 523 22.71 -5.96 5.38
CA GLY A 523 22.18 -7.20 4.83
C GLY A 523 23.06 -8.41 5.13
N LYS A 524 24.39 -8.29 4.98
CA LYS A 524 25.33 -9.37 5.32
C LYS A 524 25.19 -9.84 6.78
N ALA A 525 24.97 -8.93 7.70
CA ALA A 525 24.81 -9.24 9.11
C ALA A 525 23.57 -10.10 9.42
N LEU A 526 22.56 -10.06 8.53
CA LEU A 526 21.28 -10.77 8.74
C LEU A 526 21.25 -12.20 8.17
N VAL A 527 22.24 -12.62 7.40
CA VAL A 527 22.24 -13.94 6.73
C VAL A 527 21.99 -15.09 7.73
N LYS A 528 22.55 -15.00 8.93
CA LYS A 528 22.39 -16.02 9.99
C LYS A 528 20.97 -16.05 10.60
N ALA A 529 20.19 -14.99 10.43
CA ALA A 529 18.82 -14.94 10.93
C ALA A 529 17.81 -15.63 10.01
N GLY A 530 18.21 -15.88 8.78
CA GLY A 530 17.43 -16.63 7.79
C GLY A 530 17.54 -18.15 7.95
N PRO A 531 16.93 -18.88 7.00
CA PRO A 531 17.01 -20.34 6.99
C PRO A 531 18.46 -20.85 6.90
N GLN A 532 18.71 -21.98 7.56
CA GLN A 532 19.99 -22.70 7.52
C GLN A 532 19.75 -24.10 6.94
N LEU A 533 20.55 -24.52 5.96
CA LEU A 533 20.51 -25.83 5.31
C LEU A 533 21.66 -26.73 5.76
#